data_1a150702db9de026463dd09c6d815db7
#
_entry.id   1a150702db9de026463dd09c6d815db7
#
_cell.length_a   1.000
_cell.length_b   1.000
_cell.length_c   1.000
_cell.angle_alpha   90.00
_cell.angle_beta   90.00
_cell.angle_gamma   90.00
#
_symmetry.space_group_name_H-M   'P 1'
#
loop_
_entity.id
_entity.type
_entity.pdbx_description
1 polymer ?
#
loop_
_entity_poly.entity_id
_entity_poly.type
_entity_poly.pdbx_seq_one_letter_code
_entity_poly.pdbx_strand_id
1 'polypeptide(L)'
;HNGTVPRDHWLEEWEKESIVKFWYKNPLEGYRRCTYMMMDQDIVAVSPSSVYRVLSKAGLLKRWSKKESRKGSGFEQPLAIHEHWHIDISYLNIKGTFYYLCSVLDGCSRYIVHHEIRESMKESDVEMVLQRAKEKYPAARPRIISDNGPQFIAKDFKEFIRISGMTHVRTSPYYPQSNGKLERWHKTLKGECVRPGSPLSLQEARELVEKYIQHYNEKRLHSAIGYVTPMDKLEGREN
;
A
#
# COMPACT_ATOMS: atom_id res chain seq x y z
N HIS A 1 21.49 25.74 -36.38
CA HIS A 1 20.52 26.08 -35.33
C HIS A 1 19.12 25.88 -35.90
N ASN A 2 18.49 24.76 -35.60
CA ASN A 2 17.05 24.58 -35.82
C ASN A 2 16.34 25.44 -34.79
N GLY A 3 16.02 26.68 -35.16
CA GLY A 3 15.15 27.57 -34.40
C GLY A 3 13.72 27.06 -34.43
N THR A 4 13.48 26.01 -33.66
CA THR A 4 12.12 25.52 -33.44
C THR A 4 11.41 26.50 -32.53
N VAL A 5 10.44 27.21 -33.06
CA VAL A 5 9.56 28.08 -32.27
C VAL A 5 8.93 27.22 -31.14
N PRO A 6 8.97 27.65 -29.87
CA PRO A 6 8.30 26.92 -28.77
C PRO A 6 6.85 26.71 -29.14
N ARG A 7 6.38 25.46 -28.98
CA ARG A 7 4.96 25.11 -29.22
C ARG A 7 4.19 25.37 -27.94
N ASP A 8 2.95 25.82 -28.03
CA ASP A 8 2.07 26.18 -26.89
C ASP A 8 1.91 25.06 -25.85
N HIS A 9 2.18 23.80 -26.24
CA HIS A 9 2.14 22.65 -25.34
C HIS A 9 3.49 22.30 -24.69
N TRP A 10 4.53 23.11 -24.87
CA TRP A 10 5.82 22.88 -24.20
C TRP A 10 5.80 23.48 -22.80
N LEU A 11 6.39 22.74 -21.87
CA LEU A 11 6.50 23.22 -20.49
C LEU A 11 7.34 24.49 -20.42
N GLU A 12 6.79 25.47 -19.77
CA GLU A 12 7.51 26.69 -19.43
C GLU A 12 8.56 26.43 -18.33
N GLU A 13 9.49 27.35 -18.14
CA GLU A 13 10.59 27.15 -17.18
C GLU A 13 10.06 27.08 -15.74
N TRP A 14 9.09 27.93 -15.39
CA TRP A 14 8.46 27.92 -14.06
C TRP A 14 7.73 26.60 -13.75
N GLU A 15 7.14 25.92 -14.76
CA GLU A 15 6.50 24.61 -14.60
C GLU A 15 7.55 23.54 -14.28
N LYS A 16 8.69 23.56 -14.99
CA LYS A 16 9.80 22.63 -14.75
C LYS A 16 10.40 22.83 -13.36
N GLU A 17 10.59 24.06 -12.94
CA GLU A 17 11.07 24.40 -11.60
C GLU A 17 10.08 23.95 -10.52
N SER A 18 8.78 24.15 -10.73
CA SER A 18 7.73 23.71 -9.82
C SER A 18 7.70 22.18 -9.66
N ILE A 19 7.86 21.42 -10.76
CA ILE A 19 7.97 19.96 -10.74
C ILE A 19 9.17 19.50 -9.90
N VAL A 20 10.33 20.10 -10.13
CA VAL A 20 11.57 19.76 -9.39
C VAL A 20 11.43 20.13 -7.91
N LYS A 21 10.91 21.32 -7.60
CA LYS A 21 10.67 21.76 -6.22
C LYS A 21 9.68 20.85 -5.48
N PHE A 22 8.61 20.43 -6.16
CA PHE A 22 7.63 19.50 -5.60
C PHE A 22 8.24 18.12 -5.34
N TRP A 23 9.08 17.63 -6.25
CA TRP A 23 9.81 16.38 -6.07
C TRP A 23 10.68 16.36 -4.81
N TYR A 24 11.45 17.44 -4.56
CA TYR A 24 12.27 17.54 -3.35
C TYR A 24 11.45 17.57 -2.05
N LYS A 25 10.23 18.11 -2.08
CA LYS A 25 9.31 18.10 -0.93
C LYS A 25 8.68 16.74 -0.67
N ASN A 26 8.64 15.87 -1.68
CA ASN A 26 7.97 14.57 -1.65
C ASN A 26 8.90 13.42 -2.07
N PRO A 27 10.05 13.22 -1.39
CA PRO A 27 11.12 12.33 -1.84
C PRO A 27 10.76 10.85 -1.88
N LEU A 28 9.70 10.45 -1.18
CA LEU A 28 9.22 9.06 -1.13
C LEU A 28 8.16 8.74 -2.19
N GLU A 29 7.69 9.78 -2.88
CA GLU A 29 6.68 9.62 -3.91
C GLU A 29 7.31 9.32 -5.28
N GLY A 30 6.68 8.43 -6.05
CA GLY A 30 7.10 8.19 -7.43
C GLY A 30 6.58 9.30 -8.36
N TYR A 31 7.28 9.54 -9.49
CA TYR A 31 6.93 10.62 -10.42
C TYR A 31 5.45 10.64 -10.85
N ARG A 32 4.82 9.48 -11.01
CA ARG A 32 3.39 9.40 -11.37
C ARG A 32 2.50 9.92 -10.24
N ARG A 33 2.77 9.55 -8.98
CA ARG A 33 2.03 10.09 -7.83
C ARG A 33 2.26 11.60 -7.71
N CYS A 34 3.50 12.05 -7.81
CA CYS A 34 3.80 13.49 -7.81
C CYS A 34 3.02 14.25 -8.90
N THR A 35 2.83 13.64 -10.09
CA THR A 35 2.02 14.26 -11.14
C THR A 35 0.59 14.51 -10.66
N TYR A 36 -0.09 13.49 -10.15
CA TYR A 36 -1.48 13.63 -9.71
C TYR A 36 -1.60 14.52 -8.47
N MET A 37 -0.68 14.40 -7.52
CA MET A 37 -0.65 15.30 -6.36
C MET A 37 -0.47 16.78 -6.75
N MET A 38 0.33 17.09 -7.76
CA MET A 38 0.48 18.46 -8.29
C MET A 38 -0.81 18.94 -8.96
N MET A 39 -1.51 18.07 -9.68
CA MET A 39 -2.82 18.40 -10.27
C MET A 39 -3.87 18.66 -9.20
N ASP A 40 -3.96 17.79 -8.18
CA ASP A 40 -4.90 17.93 -7.06
C ASP A 40 -4.66 19.21 -6.22
N GLN A 41 -3.43 19.73 -6.25
CA GLN A 41 -3.03 20.95 -5.53
C GLN A 41 -2.94 22.19 -6.42
N ASP A 42 -3.43 22.12 -7.66
CA ASP A 42 -3.38 23.20 -8.66
C ASP A 42 -1.97 23.81 -8.86
N ILE A 43 -0.92 22.98 -8.73
CA ILE A 43 0.48 23.45 -8.88
C ILE A 43 0.89 23.47 -10.35
N VAL A 44 0.75 22.33 -11.03
CA VAL A 44 1.05 22.16 -12.46
C VAL A 44 0.18 21.05 -13.04
N ALA A 45 -0.52 21.32 -14.13
CA ALA A 45 -1.37 20.35 -14.84
C ALA A 45 -0.65 19.76 -16.05
N VAL A 46 0.13 18.72 -15.84
CA VAL A 46 0.97 18.11 -16.88
C VAL A 46 0.84 16.58 -16.91
N SER A 47 1.23 15.97 -18.03
CA SER A 47 1.22 14.53 -18.15
C SER A 47 2.33 13.86 -17.32
N PRO A 48 2.13 12.62 -16.83
CA PRO A 48 3.19 11.85 -16.16
C PRO A 48 4.45 11.68 -17.00
N SER A 49 4.32 11.64 -18.34
CA SER A 49 5.45 11.56 -19.25
C SER A 49 6.29 12.84 -19.26
N SER A 50 5.65 13.99 -19.10
CA SER A 50 6.32 15.29 -19.01
C SER A 50 7.09 15.41 -17.70
N VAL A 51 6.46 15.05 -16.57
CA VAL A 51 7.14 14.99 -15.26
C VAL A 51 8.33 14.04 -15.30
N TYR A 52 8.18 12.85 -15.87
CA TYR A 52 9.29 11.91 -16.04
C TYR A 52 10.46 12.53 -16.80
N ARG A 53 10.20 13.21 -17.92
CA ARG A 53 11.26 13.85 -18.75
C ARG A 53 12.00 14.94 -17.99
N VAL A 54 11.27 15.80 -17.27
CA VAL A 54 11.86 16.86 -16.45
C VAL A 54 12.75 16.27 -15.36
N LEU A 55 12.24 15.34 -14.56
CA LEU A 55 12.98 14.72 -13.47
C LEU A 55 14.17 13.88 -13.97
N SER A 56 14.00 13.20 -15.11
CA SER A 56 15.09 12.44 -15.75
C SER A 56 16.21 13.34 -16.22
N LYS A 57 15.88 14.48 -16.87
CA LYS A 57 16.85 15.50 -17.31
C LYS A 57 17.58 16.12 -16.12
N ALA A 58 16.90 16.32 -14.99
CA ALA A 58 17.48 16.79 -13.75
C ALA A 58 18.31 15.73 -12.99
N GLY A 59 18.42 14.48 -13.50
CA GLY A 59 19.17 13.40 -12.86
C GLY A 59 18.53 12.85 -11.58
N LEU A 60 17.26 13.16 -11.31
CA LEU A 60 16.57 12.83 -10.06
C LEU A 60 15.93 11.44 -10.04
N LEU A 61 15.82 10.78 -11.19
CA LEU A 61 15.25 9.44 -11.30
C LEU A 61 16.33 8.37 -11.30
N LYS A 62 16.30 7.46 -10.32
CA LYS A 62 17.17 6.28 -10.32
C LYS A 62 16.76 5.33 -11.46
N ARG A 63 17.71 4.84 -12.24
CA ARG A 63 17.46 3.78 -13.22
C ARG A 63 17.10 2.48 -12.49
N TRP A 64 15.86 2.03 -12.65
CA TRP A 64 15.45 0.69 -12.22
C TRP A 64 15.96 -0.35 -13.21
N SER A 65 16.67 -1.38 -12.72
CA SER A 65 16.91 -2.57 -13.53
C SER A 65 15.57 -3.26 -13.80
N LYS A 66 15.24 -3.47 -15.08
CA LYS A 66 14.07 -4.27 -15.48
C LYS A 66 14.28 -5.72 -15.04
N LYS A 67 13.68 -6.11 -13.93
CA LYS A 67 13.39 -7.54 -13.69
C LYS A 67 12.11 -7.85 -14.46
N GLU A 68 12.16 -8.82 -15.35
CA GLU A 68 10.97 -9.31 -16.06
C GLU A 68 9.94 -9.81 -15.04
N SER A 69 8.76 -9.23 -15.08
CA SER A 69 7.63 -9.67 -14.28
C SER A 69 6.96 -10.85 -14.98
N ARG A 70 7.04 -12.03 -14.41
CA ARG A 70 6.23 -13.18 -14.85
C ARG A 70 4.78 -12.91 -14.43
N LYS A 71 3.95 -12.48 -15.36
CA LYS A 71 2.50 -12.38 -15.16
C LYS A 71 1.92 -13.79 -15.28
N GLY A 72 1.43 -14.35 -14.17
CA GLY A 72 0.54 -15.51 -14.20
C GLY A 72 -0.90 -15.06 -14.50
N SER A 73 -1.76 -15.99 -14.89
CA SER A 73 -3.22 -15.80 -14.95
C SER A 73 -3.72 -15.42 -13.55
N GLY A 74 -4.22 -14.20 -13.39
CA GLY A 74 -4.44 -13.59 -12.09
C GLY A 74 -5.52 -14.26 -11.26
N PHE A 75 -5.40 -14.16 -9.95
CA PHE A 75 -6.47 -14.38 -8.99
C PHE A 75 -7.62 -13.40 -9.28
N GLU A 76 -8.85 -13.86 -9.16
CA GLU A 76 -10.05 -13.03 -9.34
C GLU A 76 -9.97 -11.82 -8.40
N GLN A 77 -10.06 -10.63 -8.97
CA GLN A 77 -9.93 -9.41 -8.18
C GLN A 77 -11.29 -9.08 -7.56
N PRO A 78 -11.35 -8.69 -6.26
CA PRO A 78 -12.61 -8.28 -5.65
C PRO A 78 -13.13 -7.03 -6.37
N LEU A 79 -14.42 -7.03 -6.69
CA LEU A 79 -15.12 -5.93 -7.33
C LEU A 79 -15.77 -5.00 -6.30
N ALA A 80 -16.08 -5.54 -5.12
CA ALA A 80 -16.73 -4.80 -4.04
C ALA A 80 -15.82 -4.63 -2.82
N ILE A 81 -16.09 -3.56 -2.08
CA ILE A 81 -15.46 -3.25 -0.80
C ILE A 81 -15.86 -4.30 0.22
N HIS A 82 -14.93 -4.73 1.07
CA HIS A 82 -15.11 -5.78 2.06
C HIS A 82 -15.50 -7.17 1.50
N GLU A 83 -15.35 -7.38 0.20
CA GLU A 83 -15.52 -8.71 -0.40
C GLU A 83 -14.35 -9.63 -0.03
N HIS A 84 -13.12 -9.13 -0.10
CA HIS A 84 -11.90 -9.86 0.27
C HIS A 84 -11.07 -9.05 1.26
N TRP A 85 -10.75 -9.66 2.40
CA TRP A 85 -9.70 -9.15 3.29
C TRP A 85 -8.49 -10.06 3.23
N HIS A 86 -7.36 -9.47 2.91
CA HIS A 86 -6.07 -10.15 2.94
C HIS A 86 -5.47 -9.99 4.34
N ILE A 87 -4.99 -11.08 4.94
CA ILE A 87 -4.27 -11.05 6.22
C ILE A 87 -2.91 -11.72 6.06
N ASP A 88 -1.90 -11.12 6.66
CA ASP A 88 -0.53 -11.65 6.62
C ASP A 88 0.29 -11.13 7.80
N ILE A 89 1.32 -11.90 8.17
CA ILE A 89 2.25 -11.56 9.24
C ILE A 89 3.61 -11.26 8.63
N SER A 90 4.15 -10.09 8.92
CA SER A 90 5.48 -9.68 8.50
C SER A 90 6.38 -9.37 9.70
N TYR A 91 7.69 -9.53 9.52
CA TYR A 91 8.66 -9.17 10.56
C TYR A 91 9.14 -7.73 10.38
N LEU A 92 9.21 -7.01 11.49
CA LEU A 92 9.88 -5.71 11.60
C LEU A 92 11.14 -5.87 12.45
N ASN A 93 12.29 -5.53 11.88
CA ASN A 93 13.54 -5.49 12.64
C ASN A 93 13.70 -4.09 13.24
N ILE A 94 13.77 -4.02 14.56
CA ILE A 94 13.96 -2.79 15.33
C ILE A 94 15.18 -3.01 16.22
N LYS A 95 16.28 -2.33 15.93
CA LYS A 95 17.56 -2.50 16.64
C LYS A 95 18.02 -3.96 16.83
N GLY A 96 17.85 -4.79 15.81
CA GLY A 96 18.23 -6.21 15.85
C GLY A 96 17.19 -7.15 16.45
N THR A 97 16.13 -6.63 17.07
CA THR A 97 15.00 -7.42 17.59
C THR A 97 13.90 -7.51 16.53
N PHE A 98 13.38 -8.72 16.33
CA PHE A 98 12.27 -8.94 15.39
C PHE A 98 10.94 -8.90 16.11
N TYR A 99 10.05 -8.08 15.60
CA TYR A 99 8.65 -7.97 16.02
C TYR A 99 7.72 -8.42 14.91
N TYR A 100 6.52 -8.83 15.27
CA TYR A 100 5.52 -9.32 14.34
C TYR A 100 4.52 -8.22 14.01
N LEU A 101 4.37 -7.90 12.73
CA LEU A 101 3.31 -7.03 12.23
C LEU A 101 2.25 -7.89 11.55
N CYS A 102 1.05 -7.95 12.10
CA CYS A 102 -0.13 -8.51 11.43
C CYS A 102 -0.93 -7.37 10.81
N SER A 103 -1.29 -7.49 9.54
CA SER A 103 -2.06 -6.49 8.80
C SER A 103 -3.26 -7.12 8.12
N VAL A 104 -4.41 -6.43 8.18
CA VAL A 104 -5.63 -6.74 7.45
C VAL A 104 -5.86 -5.66 6.39
N LEU A 105 -5.86 -6.06 5.11
CA LEU A 105 -5.99 -5.16 3.97
C LEU A 105 -7.24 -5.51 3.17
N ASP A 106 -8.08 -4.52 2.89
CA ASP A 106 -9.19 -4.67 1.94
C ASP A 106 -8.67 -4.83 0.50
N GLY A 107 -9.07 -5.90 -0.14
CA GLY A 107 -8.57 -6.29 -1.44
C GLY A 107 -9.02 -5.39 -2.58
N CYS A 108 -10.15 -4.70 -2.46
CA CYS A 108 -10.69 -3.76 -3.45
C CYS A 108 -10.07 -2.38 -3.28
N SER A 109 -10.27 -1.74 -2.13
CA SER A 109 -9.83 -0.37 -1.85
C SER A 109 -8.34 -0.23 -1.55
N ARG A 110 -7.64 -1.31 -1.18
CA ARG A 110 -6.28 -1.30 -0.65
C ARG A 110 -6.17 -0.67 0.75
N TYR A 111 -7.28 -0.36 1.39
CA TYR A 111 -7.36 0.21 2.72
C TYR A 111 -6.82 -0.77 3.77
N ILE A 112 -6.01 -0.28 4.69
CA ILE A 112 -5.58 -1.06 5.86
C ILE A 112 -6.69 -0.98 6.90
N VAL A 113 -7.45 -2.05 7.01
CA VAL A 113 -8.62 -2.16 7.91
C VAL A 113 -8.19 -2.18 9.36
N HIS A 114 -7.15 -2.98 9.67
CA HIS A 114 -6.55 -3.05 10.99
C HIS A 114 -5.12 -3.58 10.92
N HIS A 115 -4.33 -3.28 11.94
CA HIS A 115 -2.98 -3.81 12.11
C HIS A 115 -2.60 -3.86 13.58
N GLU A 116 -1.65 -4.73 13.92
CA GLU A 116 -1.02 -4.75 15.23
C GLU A 116 0.45 -5.15 15.12
N ILE A 117 1.29 -4.57 16.01
CA ILE A 117 2.69 -4.94 16.16
C ILE A 117 2.87 -5.53 17.55
N ARG A 118 3.39 -6.76 17.63
CA ARG A 118 3.54 -7.54 18.85
C ARG A 118 4.92 -8.21 18.95
N GLU A 119 5.32 -8.57 20.16
CA GLU A 119 6.55 -9.33 20.42
C GLU A 119 6.41 -10.80 19.98
N SER A 120 5.20 -11.33 20.02
CA SER A 120 4.83 -12.67 19.54
C SER A 120 3.54 -12.58 18.73
N MET A 121 3.27 -13.58 17.91
CA MET A 121 2.04 -13.65 17.12
C MET A 121 1.54 -15.11 17.11
N LYS A 122 0.72 -15.41 18.09
CA LYS A 122 0.06 -16.70 18.21
C LYS A 122 -1.26 -16.69 17.41
N GLU A 123 -1.91 -17.83 17.30
CA GLU A 123 -3.22 -17.99 16.67
C GLU A 123 -4.26 -17.04 17.27
N SER A 124 -4.40 -17.04 18.61
CA SER A 124 -5.32 -16.16 19.33
C SER A 124 -5.05 -14.66 19.11
N ASP A 125 -3.81 -14.28 18.84
CA ASP A 125 -3.46 -12.90 18.49
C ASP A 125 -4.00 -12.52 17.12
N VAL A 126 -3.94 -13.44 16.16
CA VAL A 126 -4.47 -13.25 14.81
C VAL A 126 -6.00 -13.15 14.82
N GLU A 127 -6.66 -14.01 15.60
CA GLU A 127 -8.11 -13.95 15.82
C GLU A 127 -8.52 -12.59 16.39
N MET A 128 -7.79 -12.09 17.40
CA MET A 128 -8.03 -10.77 17.99
C MET A 128 -7.87 -9.64 16.97
N VAL A 129 -6.85 -9.72 16.09
CA VAL A 129 -6.64 -8.72 15.01
C VAL A 129 -7.84 -8.71 14.06
N LEU A 130 -8.32 -9.89 13.65
CA LEU A 130 -9.52 -9.99 12.80
C LEU A 130 -10.79 -9.55 13.52
N GLN A 131 -10.94 -9.89 14.80
CA GLN A 131 -12.07 -9.46 15.62
C GLN A 131 -12.14 -7.92 15.65
N ARG A 132 -11.04 -7.25 15.93
CA ARG A 132 -10.95 -5.78 15.92
C ARG A 132 -11.22 -5.16 14.55
N ALA A 133 -10.76 -5.82 13.47
CA ALA A 133 -11.11 -5.41 12.12
C ALA A 133 -12.63 -5.53 11.87
N LYS A 134 -13.24 -6.61 12.34
CA LYS A 134 -14.68 -6.89 12.24
C LYS A 134 -15.52 -5.90 13.05
N GLU A 135 -15.05 -5.48 14.22
CA GLU A 135 -15.72 -4.49 15.07
C GLU A 135 -15.82 -3.12 14.38
N LYS A 136 -14.83 -2.76 13.56
CA LYS A 136 -14.89 -1.52 12.75
C LYS A 136 -15.94 -1.60 11.63
N TYR A 137 -16.17 -2.80 11.09
CA TYR A 137 -17.10 -3.06 9.98
C TYR A 137 -18.01 -4.26 10.30
N PRO A 138 -18.97 -4.12 11.23
CA PRO A 138 -19.76 -5.26 11.74
C PRO A 138 -20.61 -5.96 10.68
N ALA A 139 -21.07 -5.22 9.68
CA ALA A 139 -21.86 -5.74 8.56
C ALA A 139 -21.03 -6.53 7.53
N ALA A 140 -19.71 -6.31 7.48
CA ALA A 140 -18.85 -6.98 6.51
C ALA A 140 -18.82 -8.51 6.71
N ARG A 141 -18.83 -9.27 5.62
CA ARG A 141 -18.70 -10.73 5.60
C ARG A 141 -17.61 -11.12 4.60
N PRO A 142 -16.35 -10.69 4.84
CA PRO A 142 -15.29 -10.87 3.88
C PRO A 142 -14.89 -12.32 3.71
N ARG A 143 -14.36 -12.64 2.53
CA ARG A 143 -13.51 -13.79 2.32
C ARG A 143 -12.12 -13.45 2.82
N ILE A 144 -11.66 -14.14 3.86
CA ILE A 144 -10.31 -13.97 4.41
C ILE A 144 -9.32 -14.74 3.54
N ILE A 145 -8.31 -14.03 3.04
CA ILE A 145 -7.23 -14.59 2.21
C ILE A 145 -5.93 -14.53 3.02
N SER A 146 -5.35 -15.70 3.32
CA SER A 146 -4.08 -15.82 4.02
C SER A 146 -3.11 -16.74 3.29
N ASP A 147 -1.86 -16.76 3.71
CA ASP A 147 -0.93 -17.82 3.39
C ASP A 147 -1.22 -19.10 4.20
N ASN A 148 -0.30 -20.08 4.14
CA ASN A 148 -0.38 -21.34 4.88
C ASN A 148 0.41 -21.28 6.21
N GLY A 149 0.60 -20.11 6.80
CA GLY A 149 1.25 -19.97 8.10
C GLY A 149 0.53 -20.80 9.18
N PRO A 150 1.25 -21.32 10.18
CA PRO A 150 0.69 -22.19 11.22
C PRO A 150 -0.51 -21.56 11.94
N GLN A 151 -0.51 -20.24 12.13
CA GLN A 151 -1.59 -19.50 12.78
C GLN A 151 -2.90 -19.55 11.97
N PHE A 152 -2.84 -19.66 10.64
CA PHE A 152 -3.99 -19.64 9.75
C PHE A 152 -4.55 -21.04 9.44
N ILE A 153 -3.79 -22.12 9.75
CA ILE A 153 -4.24 -23.50 9.50
C ILE A 153 -4.87 -24.16 10.71
N ALA A 154 -4.72 -23.58 11.89
CA ALA A 154 -5.20 -24.10 13.15
C ALA A 154 -6.73 -24.28 13.18
N LYS A 155 -7.20 -25.19 14.03
CA LYS A 155 -8.65 -25.52 14.11
C LYS A 155 -9.45 -24.35 14.67
N ASP A 156 -8.93 -23.71 15.71
CA ASP A 156 -9.62 -22.64 16.43
C ASP A 156 -9.79 -21.42 15.52
N PHE A 157 -8.76 -21.08 14.73
CA PHE A 157 -8.86 -20.03 13.71
C PHE A 157 -9.97 -20.32 12.67
N LYS A 158 -10.07 -21.54 12.18
CA LYS A 158 -11.14 -21.92 11.23
C LYS A 158 -12.52 -21.81 11.85
N GLU A 159 -12.65 -22.23 13.10
CA GLU A 159 -13.91 -22.15 13.84
C GLU A 159 -14.29 -20.69 14.11
N PHE A 160 -13.33 -19.87 14.53
CA PHE A 160 -13.52 -18.42 14.68
C PHE A 160 -14.04 -17.78 13.38
N ILE A 161 -13.41 -18.06 12.23
CA ILE A 161 -13.84 -17.56 10.92
C ILE A 161 -15.29 -17.95 10.63
N ARG A 162 -15.65 -19.22 10.86
CA ARG A 162 -17.01 -19.75 10.65
C ARG A 162 -18.05 -19.06 11.52
N ILE A 163 -17.78 -18.94 12.82
CA ILE A 163 -18.70 -18.30 13.78
C ILE A 163 -18.87 -16.81 13.47
N SER A 164 -17.80 -16.15 13.02
CA SER A 164 -17.82 -14.74 12.64
C SER A 164 -18.56 -14.45 11.31
N GLY A 165 -19.11 -15.50 10.66
CA GLY A 165 -19.80 -15.37 9.38
C GLY A 165 -18.91 -14.99 8.21
N MET A 166 -17.62 -15.28 8.31
CA MET A 166 -16.62 -15.09 7.27
C MET A 166 -16.32 -16.41 6.55
N THR A 167 -15.60 -16.34 5.44
CA THR A 167 -15.05 -17.52 4.76
C THR A 167 -13.52 -17.41 4.69
N HIS A 168 -12.82 -18.55 4.65
CA HIS A 168 -11.36 -18.58 4.59
C HIS A 168 -10.86 -19.27 3.33
N VAL A 169 -9.99 -18.62 2.61
CA VAL A 169 -9.28 -19.16 1.46
C VAL A 169 -7.77 -19.03 1.71
N ARG A 170 -7.11 -20.18 1.70
CA ARG A 170 -5.65 -20.22 1.79
C ARG A 170 -5.04 -20.14 0.40
N THR A 171 -3.98 -19.38 0.26
CA THR A 171 -3.24 -19.32 -1.00
C THR A 171 -2.54 -20.63 -1.23
N SER A 172 -2.63 -21.16 -2.45
CA SER A 172 -1.85 -22.34 -2.82
C SER A 172 -0.35 -22.01 -2.82
N PRO A 173 0.53 -22.94 -2.38
CA PRO A 173 1.98 -22.76 -2.45
C PRO A 173 2.50 -22.40 -3.85
N TYR A 174 1.76 -22.77 -4.89
CA TYR A 174 2.10 -22.50 -6.29
C TYR A 174 1.48 -21.21 -6.85
N TYR A 175 0.70 -20.45 -6.06
CA TYR A 175 0.05 -19.20 -6.43
C TYR A 175 0.37 -18.06 -5.45
N PRO A 176 1.62 -17.63 -5.37
CA PRO A 176 2.03 -16.54 -4.47
C PRO A 176 1.36 -15.20 -4.80
N GLN A 177 0.77 -15.08 -6.00
CA GLN A 177 0.13 -13.84 -6.46
C GLN A 177 -1.12 -13.45 -5.66
N SER A 178 -1.78 -14.40 -5.00
CA SER A 178 -2.98 -14.12 -4.20
C SER A 178 -2.69 -13.27 -2.97
N ASN A 179 -1.46 -13.33 -2.41
CA ASN A 179 -1.04 -12.46 -1.31
C ASN A 179 -0.14 -11.27 -1.73
N GLY A 180 0.09 -11.11 -3.04
CA GLY A 180 0.93 -10.04 -3.59
C GLY A 180 0.49 -8.61 -3.24
N LYS A 181 -0.78 -8.42 -2.80
CA LYS A 181 -1.28 -7.15 -2.29
C LYS A 181 -0.63 -6.80 -0.94
N LEU A 182 -0.57 -7.76 -0.01
CA LEU A 182 0.08 -7.59 1.29
C LEU A 182 1.60 -7.57 1.18
N GLU A 183 2.20 -8.38 0.33
CA GLU A 183 3.63 -8.29 0.05
C GLU A 183 4.03 -6.89 -0.42
N ARG A 184 3.23 -6.30 -1.32
CA ARG A 184 3.42 -4.92 -1.79
C ARG A 184 3.24 -3.91 -0.66
N TRP A 185 2.22 -4.10 0.18
CA TRP A 185 2.00 -3.28 1.37
C TRP A 185 3.20 -3.33 2.31
N HIS A 186 3.63 -4.53 2.70
CA HIS A 186 4.77 -4.71 3.60
C HIS A 186 6.06 -4.09 3.04
N LYS A 187 6.31 -4.25 1.74
CA LYS A 187 7.45 -3.62 1.06
C LYS A 187 7.36 -2.09 1.11
N THR A 188 6.18 -1.54 0.87
CA THR A 188 5.91 -0.11 0.92
C THR A 188 6.12 0.43 2.33
N LEU A 189 5.51 -0.18 3.35
CA LEU A 189 5.67 0.18 4.75
C LEU A 189 7.14 0.16 5.19
N LYS A 190 7.85 -0.93 4.90
CA LYS A 190 9.27 -1.05 5.25
C LYS A 190 10.14 -0.02 4.55
N GLY A 191 9.86 0.28 3.29
CA GLY A 191 10.65 1.20 2.46
C GLY A 191 10.37 2.67 2.69
N GLU A 192 9.11 3.02 2.90
CA GLU A 192 8.66 4.41 3.00
C GLU A 192 8.50 4.89 4.47
N CYS A 193 8.37 3.96 5.43
CA CYS A 193 8.14 4.28 6.85
C CYS A 193 9.25 3.76 7.75
N VAL A 194 9.38 2.43 7.91
CA VAL A 194 10.21 1.83 8.96
C VAL A 194 11.69 2.13 8.76
N ARG A 195 12.22 1.97 7.54
CA ARG A 195 13.63 2.21 7.25
C ARG A 195 14.03 3.69 7.39
N PRO A 196 13.27 4.65 6.81
CA PRO A 196 13.59 6.07 7.00
C PRO A 196 13.39 6.54 8.43
N GLY A 197 12.35 6.05 9.12
CA GLY A 197 12.00 6.44 10.48
C GLY A 197 12.92 5.85 11.57
N SER A 198 13.60 4.73 11.24
CA SER A 198 14.58 4.06 12.12
C SER A 198 14.17 4.00 13.59
N PRO A 199 12.99 3.45 13.95
CA PRO A 199 12.50 3.46 15.33
C PRO A 199 13.45 2.70 16.25
N LEU A 200 13.60 3.20 17.48
CA LEU A 200 14.54 2.67 18.47
C LEU A 200 13.87 1.73 19.50
N SER A 201 12.56 1.71 19.55
CA SER A 201 11.76 0.88 20.44
C SER A 201 10.49 0.37 19.76
N LEU A 202 9.86 -0.66 20.36
CA LEU A 202 8.57 -1.16 19.92
C LEU A 202 7.49 -0.08 19.96
N GLN A 203 7.50 0.76 20.99
CA GLN A 203 6.53 1.84 21.16
C GLN A 203 6.67 2.88 20.05
N GLU A 204 7.89 3.34 19.79
CA GLU A 204 8.15 4.26 18.67
C GLU A 204 7.75 3.65 17.30
N ALA A 205 8.01 2.35 17.12
CA ALA A 205 7.60 1.67 15.90
C ALA A 205 6.07 1.63 15.73
N ARG A 206 5.32 1.40 16.82
CA ARG A 206 3.85 1.46 16.79
C ARG A 206 3.34 2.83 16.41
N GLU A 207 3.86 3.88 17.03
CA GLU A 207 3.46 5.26 16.74
C GLU A 207 3.81 5.68 15.30
N LEU A 208 5.01 5.30 14.84
CA LEU A 208 5.47 5.58 13.49
C LEU A 208 4.60 4.88 12.45
N VAL A 209 4.31 3.60 12.65
CA VAL A 209 3.48 2.79 11.74
C VAL A 209 2.04 3.27 11.74
N GLU A 210 1.46 3.63 12.91
CA GLU A 210 0.10 4.18 13.01
C GLU A 210 -0.04 5.45 12.17
N LYS A 211 0.87 6.42 12.36
CA LYS A 211 0.89 7.68 11.57
C LYS A 211 1.05 7.41 10.07
N TYR A 212 1.88 6.44 9.72
CA TYR A 212 2.07 6.09 8.32
C TYR A 212 0.84 5.41 7.72
N ILE A 213 0.14 4.55 8.46
CA ILE A 213 -1.09 3.90 7.99
C ILE A 213 -2.19 4.94 7.79
N GLN A 214 -2.31 5.91 8.66
CA GLN A 214 -3.22 7.03 8.46
C GLN A 214 -2.89 7.78 7.16
N HIS A 215 -1.62 8.16 6.96
CA HIS A 215 -1.17 8.78 5.70
C HIS A 215 -1.44 7.88 4.48
N TYR A 216 -1.14 6.57 4.59
CA TYR A 216 -1.36 5.60 3.53
C TYR A 216 -2.83 5.50 3.13
N ASN A 217 -3.73 5.46 4.10
CA ASN A 217 -5.16 5.33 3.87
C ASN A 217 -5.78 6.62 3.32
N GLU A 218 -5.40 7.78 3.85
CA GLU A 218 -6.11 9.05 3.64
C GLU A 218 -5.45 9.96 2.59
N LYS A 219 -4.14 9.80 2.34
CA LYS A 219 -3.39 10.77 1.50
C LYS A 219 -2.60 10.12 0.37
N ARG A 220 -2.17 8.87 0.53
CA ARG A 220 -1.30 8.22 -0.43
C ARG A 220 -2.08 7.72 -1.63
N LEU A 221 -1.81 8.27 -2.81
CA LEU A 221 -2.43 7.86 -4.06
C LEU A 221 -1.94 6.47 -4.50
N HIS A 222 -2.87 5.64 -4.97
CA HIS A 222 -2.62 4.24 -5.29
C HIS A 222 -2.87 3.95 -6.77
N SER A 223 -1.82 3.61 -7.53
CA SER A 223 -1.93 3.33 -8.97
C SER A 223 -2.83 2.13 -9.32
N ALA A 224 -2.97 1.17 -8.39
CA ALA A 224 -3.80 -0.01 -8.63
C ALA A 224 -5.31 0.25 -8.53
N ILE A 225 -5.70 1.41 -8.01
CA ILE A 225 -7.09 1.84 -7.84
C ILE A 225 -7.35 3.20 -8.50
N GLY A 226 -6.58 3.56 -9.54
CA GLY A 226 -6.82 4.76 -10.33
C GLY A 226 -6.18 6.05 -9.81
N TYR A 227 -5.18 5.95 -8.93
CA TYR A 227 -4.53 7.11 -8.28
C TYR A 227 -5.47 7.91 -7.36
N VAL A 228 -6.40 7.23 -6.74
CA VAL A 228 -7.17 7.75 -5.60
C VAL A 228 -6.58 7.21 -4.29
N THR A 229 -7.02 7.76 -3.15
CA THR A 229 -6.62 7.22 -1.84
C THR A 229 -7.39 5.95 -1.50
N PRO A 230 -6.83 5.03 -0.69
CA PRO A 230 -7.59 3.89 -0.18
C PRO A 230 -8.88 4.28 0.54
N MET A 231 -8.90 5.40 1.26
CA MET A 231 -10.08 5.91 1.95
C MET A 231 -11.16 6.37 0.96
N ASP A 232 -10.79 7.15 -0.05
CA ASP A 232 -11.77 7.62 -1.06
C ASP A 232 -12.37 6.45 -1.82
N LYS A 233 -11.55 5.44 -2.16
CA LYS A 233 -12.04 4.19 -2.76
C LYS A 233 -12.97 3.43 -1.82
N LEU A 234 -12.66 3.37 -0.52
CA LEU A 234 -13.48 2.70 0.49
C LEU A 234 -14.85 3.38 0.65
N GLU A 235 -14.89 4.69 0.54
CA GLU A 235 -16.10 5.49 0.72
C GLU A 235 -16.83 5.82 -0.59
N GLY A 236 -16.34 5.33 -1.74
CA GLY A 236 -16.95 5.55 -3.05
C GLY A 236 -16.80 6.99 -3.57
N ARG A 237 -15.80 7.73 -3.10
CA ARG A 237 -15.49 9.11 -3.53
C ARG A 237 -14.44 9.15 -4.64
N GLU A 238 -14.55 8.29 -5.63
CA GLU A 238 -13.56 8.11 -6.71
C GLU A 238 -13.75 9.05 -7.91
N ASN A 239 -14.67 9.97 -7.86
CA ASN A 239 -15.05 10.86 -8.97
C ASN A 239 -14.19 12.10 -9.03
#